data_3d54ebe7cd38e67b322e9172ed34dcdf
#
_entry.id   3d54ebe7cd38e67b322e9172ed34dcdf
#
_cell.length_a   1.000
_cell.length_b   1.000
_cell.length_c   1.000
_cell.angle_alpha   90.00
_cell.angle_beta   90.00
_cell.angle_gamma   90.00
#
_symmetry.space_group_name_H-M   'P 1'
#
loop_
_entity.id
_entity.type
_entity.pdbx_description
1 polymer ?
#
loop_
_entity_poly.entity_id
_entity_poly.type
_entity_poly.pdbx_seq_one_letter_code
_entity_poly.pdbx_strand_id
1 'polypeptide(L)'
;MFWIELLIVLVMIFIGTRKGGPFMALAGGIGMFILTFFLHVSPSDPPITVIRIMIAVILAASAMQAAGGLDYMVRLAEKILRKHPEHITVLAPVIAYIFTFMCGTGHIVYSLLPVINEIAMDTGIRPERPISATVVASQNAITACPISA
;
A
#
# COMPACT_ATOMS: atom_id res chain seq x y z
N MET A 1 25.14 9.23 23.20
CA MET A 1 24.83 7.99 22.48
C MET A 1 23.59 8.14 21.60
N PHE A 2 22.50 8.72 22.10
CA PHE A 2 21.25 8.93 21.34
C PHE A 2 21.41 9.49 19.90
N TRP A 3 22.27 10.51 19.70
CA TRP A 3 22.48 11.09 18.37
C TRP A 3 23.15 10.14 17.37
N ILE A 4 24.01 9.25 17.85
CA ILE A 4 24.69 8.26 17.01
C ILE A 4 23.69 7.17 16.61
N GLU A 5 22.87 6.72 17.54
CA GLU A 5 21.80 5.76 17.31
C GLU A 5 20.77 6.28 16.28
N LEU A 6 20.34 7.54 16.49
CA LEU A 6 19.44 8.21 15.56
C LEU A 6 20.04 8.33 14.15
N LEU A 7 21.33 8.70 14.07
CA LEU A 7 22.03 8.83 12.79
C LEU A 7 22.10 7.48 12.04
N ILE A 8 22.41 6.40 12.75
CA ILE A 8 22.44 5.05 12.16
C ILE A 8 21.06 4.67 11.61
N VAL A 9 19.99 4.91 12.39
CA VAL A 9 18.62 4.62 11.94
C VAL A 9 18.27 5.42 10.68
N LEU A 10 18.56 6.73 10.68
CA LEU A 10 18.27 7.59 9.51
C LEU A 10 19.05 7.17 8.27
N VAL A 11 20.32 6.81 8.42
CA VAL A 11 21.15 6.33 7.31
C VAL A 11 20.60 5.01 6.76
N MET A 12 20.20 4.08 7.63
CA MET A 12 19.63 2.80 7.19
C MET A 12 18.28 2.97 6.51
N ILE A 13 17.42 3.88 7.00
CA ILE A 13 16.16 4.24 6.31
C ILE A 13 16.47 4.84 4.94
N PHE A 14 17.41 5.78 4.86
CA PHE A 14 17.77 6.41 3.59
C PHE A 14 18.32 5.42 2.56
N ILE A 15 19.18 4.50 2.97
CA ILE A 15 19.72 3.43 2.09
C ILE A 15 18.59 2.46 1.69
N GLY A 16 17.73 2.08 2.62
CA GLY A 16 16.61 1.18 2.40
C GLY A 16 15.61 1.75 1.39
N THR A 17 15.24 3.02 1.54
CA THR A 17 14.30 3.68 0.64
C THR A 17 14.84 3.90 -0.77
N ARG A 18 16.16 4.14 -0.90
CA ARG A 18 16.81 4.31 -2.22
C ARG A 18 16.74 3.06 -3.10
N LYS A 19 16.86 1.87 -2.50
CA LYS A 19 16.84 0.60 -3.24
C LYS A 19 15.45 -0.05 -3.28
N GLY A 20 14.56 0.34 -2.35
CA GLY A 20 13.17 -0.12 -2.31
C GLY A 20 12.98 -1.62 -2.03
N GLY A 21 11.71 -2.05 -1.97
CA GLY A 21 11.32 -3.45 -1.84
C GLY A 21 11.94 -4.20 -0.65
N PRO A 22 12.38 -5.46 -0.86
CA PRO A 22 12.94 -6.31 0.20
C PRO A 22 14.20 -5.74 0.84
N PHE A 23 14.89 -4.82 0.14
CA PHE A 23 16.13 -4.21 0.63
C PHE A 23 15.90 -3.33 1.87
N MET A 24 14.69 -2.79 2.04
CA MET A 24 14.32 -2.03 3.23
C MET A 24 14.34 -2.91 4.50
N ALA A 25 13.84 -4.14 4.39
CA ALA A 25 13.89 -5.11 5.49
C ALA A 25 15.32 -5.52 5.83
N LEU A 26 16.17 -5.73 4.80
CA LEU A 26 17.57 -6.04 4.97
C LEU A 26 18.33 -4.89 5.66
N ALA A 27 18.10 -3.65 5.22
CA ALA A 27 18.71 -2.47 5.83
C ALA A 27 18.28 -2.30 7.30
N GLY A 28 17.00 -2.55 7.61
CA GLY A 28 16.50 -2.57 8.99
C GLY A 28 17.20 -3.64 9.84
N GLY A 29 17.37 -4.85 9.33
CA GLY A 29 18.08 -5.94 10.01
C GLY A 29 19.55 -5.61 10.28
N ILE A 30 20.25 -5.05 9.31
CA ILE A 30 21.64 -4.60 9.47
C ILE A 30 21.73 -3.46 10.49
N GLY A 31 20.81 -2.49 10.45
CA GLY A 31 20.73 -1.41 11.42
C GLY A 31 20.56 -1.91 12.84
N MET A 32 19.63 -2.85 13.04
CA MET A 32 19.39 -3.50 14.33
C MET A 32 20.66 -4.24 14.83
N PHE A 33 21.31 -4.97 13.94
CA PHE A 33 22.56 -5.67 14.25
C PHE A 33 23.65 -4.71 14.72
N ILE A 34 23.85 -3.60 14.02
CA ILE A 34 24.83 -2.57 14.39
C ILE A 34 24.51 -1.98 15.76
N LEU A 35 23.27 -1.60 16.02
CA LEU A 35 22.83 -1.02 17.27
C LEU A 35 23.05 -1.99 18.45
N THR A 36 22.71 -3.26 18.25
CA THR A 36 22.80 -4.27 19.31
C THR A 36 24.24 -4.68 19.58
N PHE A 37 25.04 -4.93 18.53
CA PHE A 37 26.36 -5.52 18.67
C PHE A 37 27.45 -4.47 18.97
N PHE A 38 27.38 -3.28 18.35
CA PHE A 38 28.40 -2.23 18.54
C PHE A 38 28.04 -1.23 19.63
N LEU A 39 26.77 -0.87 19.74
CA LEU A 39 26.33 0.10 20.75
C LEU A 39 25.79 -0.54 22.03
N HIS A 40 25.68 -1.87 22.07
CA HIS A 40 25.16 -2.64 23.22
C HIS A 40 23.77 -2.16 23.67
N VAL A 41 22.96 -1.67 22.73
CA VAL A 41 21.56 -1.32 22.98
C VAL A 41 20.79 -2.60 23.16
N SER A 42 20.19 -2.80 24.33
CA SER A 42 19.34 -3.97 24.59
C SER A 42 18.10 -3.90 23.70
N PRO A 43 17.82 -4.93 22.88
CA PRO A 43 16.62 -4.94 22.06
C PRO A 43 15.38 -4.97 22.96
N SER A 44 14.40 -4.12 22.63
CA SER A 44 13.09 -4.16 23.26
C SER A 44 12.33 -5.42 22.85
N ASP A 45 11.28 -5.78 23.61
CA ASP A 45 10.43 -6.90 23.26
C ASP A 45 9.87 -6.73 21.84
N PRO A 46 9.97 -7.76 20.99
CA PRO A 46 9.45 -7.65 19.62
C PRO A 46 7.93 -7.46 19.65
N PRO A 47 7.35 -6.65 18.76
CA PRO A 47 5.92 -6.37 18.72
C PRO A 47 5.15 -7.57 18.12
N ILE A 48 5.15 -8.69 18.83
CA ILE A 48 4.55 -9.96 18.37
C ILE A 48 3.06 -9.80 18.03
N THR A 49 2.35 -8.96 18.78
CA THR A 49 0.93 -8.70 18.53
C THR A 49 0.72 -8.05 17.15
N VAL A 50 1.55 -7.07 16.81
CA VAL A 50 1.49 -6.41 15.49
C VAL A 50 1.81 -7.41 14.38
N ILE A 51 2.85 -8.23 14.55
CA ILE A 51 3.24 -9.26 13.58
C ILE A 51 2.10 -10.25 13.35
N ARG A 52 1.42 -10.71 14.41
CA ARG A 52 0.26 -11.61 14.30
C ARG A 52 -0.89 -10.97 13.52
N ILE A 53 -1.20 -9.71 13.79
CA ILE A 53 -2.25 -8.97 13.07
C ILE A 53 -1.87 -8.84 11.59
N MET A 54 -0.63 -8.46 11.27
CA MET A 54 -0.16 -8.35 9.89
C MET A 54 -0.27 -9.68 9.14
N ILE A 55 0.16 -10.79 9.74
CA ILE A 55 0.05 -12.12 9.13
C ILE A 55 -1.41 -12.49 8.89
N ALA A 56 -2.30 -12.25 9.85
CA ALA A 56 -3.72 -12.55 9.71
C ALA A 56 -4.37 -11.77 8.57
N VAL A 57 -4.06 -10.48 8.45
CA VAL A 57 -4.58 -9.61 7.37
C VAL A 57 -4.04 -10.04 6.01
N ILE A 58 -2.74 -10.35 5.91
CA ILE A 58 -2.13 -10.82 4.66
C ILE A 58 -2.75 -12.16 4.23
N LEU A 59 -2.96 -13.10 5.15
CA LEU A 59 -3.61 -14.39 4.86
C LEU A 59 -5.05 -14.20 4.38
N ALA A 60 -5.83 -13.33 5.04
CA ALA A 60 -7.19 -13.04 4.65
C ALA A 60 -7.26 -12.40 3.25
N ALA A 61 -6.40 -11.41 2.97
CA ALA A 61 -6.31 -10.78 1.66
C ALA A 61 -5.88 -11.77 0.56
N SER A 62 -4.90 -12.63 0.86
CA SER A 62 -4.44 -13.66 -0.08
C SER A 62 -5.51 -14.71 -0.36
N ALA A 63 -6.28 -15.12 0.65
CA ALA A 63 -7.40 -16.03 0.48
C ALA A 63 -8.51 -15.43 -0.40
N MET A 64 -8.85 -14.15 -0.19
CA MET A 64 -9.81 -13.42 -1.02
C MET A 64 -9.31 -13.31 -2.48
N GLN A 65 -8.01 -13.06 -2.68
CA GLN A 65 -7.41 -13.02 -4.01
C GLN A 65 -7.46 -14.40 -4.68
N ALA A 66 -7.09 -15.46 -3.98
CA ALA A 66 -7.15 -16.84 -4.50
C ALA A 66 -8.57 -17.28 -4.84
N ALA A 67 -9.58 -16.78 -4.12
CA ALA A 67 -10.99 -17.03 -4.40
C ALA A 67 -11.55 -16.20 -5.58
N GLY A 68 -10.73 -15.34 -6.22
CA GLY A 68 -11.17 -14.45 -7.31
C GLY A 68 -12.00 -13.24 -6.86
N GLY A 69 -12.02 -12.95 -5.57
CA GLY A 69 -12.77 -11.82 -5.01
C GLY A 69 -12.27 -10.48 -5.51
N LEU A 70 -10.94 -10.31 -5.64
CA LEU A 70 -10.35 -9.09 -6.21
C LEU A 70 -10.78 -8.89 -7.67
N ASP A 71 -10.75 -9.93 -8.48
CA ASP A 71 -11.15 -9.86 -9.89
C ASP A 71 -12.62 -9.49 -10.04
N TYR A 72 -13.47 -10.00 -9.15
CA TYR A 72 -14.89 -9.63 -9.12
C TYR A 72 -15.08 -8.14 -8.79
N MET A 73 -14.34 -7.62 -7.81
CA MET A 73 -14.39 -6.20 -7.44
C MET A 73 -13.89 -5.30 -8.57
N VAL A 74 -12.81 -5.70 -9.25
CA VAL A 74 -12.29 -4.97 -10.44
C VAL A 74 -13.32 -4.93 -11.56
N ARG A 75 -13.97 -6.06 -11.88
CA ARG A 75 -15.06 -6.10 -12.89
C ARG A 75 -16.25 -5.24 -12.50
N LEU A 76 -16.59 -5.20 -11.23
CA LEU A 76 -17.65 -4.33 -10.72
C LEU A 76 -17.31 -2.86 -10.87
N ALA A 77 -16.07 -2.49 -10.52
CA ALA A 77 -15.54 -1.13 -10.71
C ALA A 77 -15.56 -0.75 -12.20
N GLU A 78 -15.05 -1.61 -13.07
CA GLU A 78 -15.05 -1.41 -14.53
C GLU A 78 -16.46 -1.16 -15.06
N LYS A 79 -17.43 -1.97 -14.65
CA LYS A 79 -18.83 -1.80 -15.06
C LYS A 79 -19.40 -0.44 -14.66
N ILE A 80 -19.06 0.04 -13.46
CA ILE A 80 -19.51 1.35 -12.96
C ILE A 80 -18.80 2.48 -13.70
N LEU A 81 -17.49 2.38 -13.90
CA LEU A 81 -16.69 3.40 -14.59
C LEU A 81 -17.08 3.54 -16.06
N ARG A 82 -17.30 2.42 -16.77
CA ARG A 82 -17.76 2.42 -18.18
C ARG A 82 -19.17 2.99 -18.36
N LYS A 83 -19.99 2.96 -17.31
CA LYS A 83 -21.35 3.53 -17.37
C LYS A 83 -21.36 5.06 -17.30
N HIS A 84 -20.38 5.67 -16.65
CA HIS A 84 -20.26 7.12 -16.47
C HIS A 84 -18.82 7.61 -16.75
N PRO A 85 -18.34 7.45 -17.99
CA PRO A 85 -16.95 7.73 -18.33
C PRO A 85 -16.57 9.20 -18.21
N GLU A 86 -17.55 10.11 -18.39
CA GLU A 86 -17.34 11.56 -18.27
C GLU A 86 -16.91 12.00 -16.87
N HIS A 87 -17.27 11.23 -15.85
CA HIS A 87 -16.97 11.52 -14.44
C HIS A 87 -15.84 10.67 -13.88
N ILE A 88 -15.03 10.04 -14.74
CA ILE A 88 -13.97 9.12 -14.33
C ILE A 88 -12.98 9.75 -13.35
N THR A 89 -12.70 11.04 -13.48
CA THR A 89 -11.75 11.77 -12.61
C THR A 89 -12.21 11.82 -11.15
N VAL A 90 -13.51 11.77 -10.89
CA VAL A 90 -14.08 11.76 -9.52
C VAL A 90 -14.51 10.36 -9.12
N LEU A 91 -15.08 9.61 -10.05
CA LEU A 91 -15.66 8.29 -9.76
C LEU A 91 -14.58 7.24 -9.47
N ALA A 92 -13.47 7.27 -10.21
CA ALA A 92 -12.37 6.33 -10.00
C ALA A 92 -11.71 6.45 -8.60
N PRO A 93 -11.37 7.65 -8.10
CA PRO A 93 -10.87 7.80 -6.74
C PRO A 93 -11.87 7.35 -5.67
N VAL A 94 -13.16 7.63 -5.84
CA VAL A 94 -14.20 7.25 -4.88
C VAL A 94 -14.34 5.72 -4.81
N ILE A 95 -14.41 5.04 -5.95
CA ILE A 95 -14.50 3.58 -6.01
C ILE A 95 -13.23 2.95 -5.40
N ALA A 96 -12.05 3.45 -5.76
CA ALA A 96 -10.79 2.97 -5.23
C ALA A 96 -10.70 3.17 -3.71
N TYR A 97 -11.18 4.31 -3.20
CA TYR A 97 -11.24 4.58 -1.76
C TYR A 97 -12.11 3.55 -1.04
N ILE A 98 -13.35 3.34 -1.51
CA ILE A 98 -14.29 2.39 -0.89
C ILE A 98 -13.72 0.97 -0.93
N PHE A 99 -13.18 0.54 -2.06
CA PHE A 99 -12.65 -0.81 -2.21
C PHE A 99 -11.40 -1.03 -1.36
N THR A 100 -10.49 -0.05 -1.32
CA THR A 100 -9.29 -0.12 -0.48
C THR A 100 -9.67 -0.12 1.00
N PHE A 101 -10.64 0.70 1.39
CA PHE A 101 -11.15 0.74 2.76
C PHE A 101 -11.77 -0.61 3.19
N MET A 102 -12.57 -1.24 2.33
CA MET A 102 -13.18 -2.54 2.61
C MET A 102 -12.18 -3.69 2.63
N CYS A 103 -11.17 -3.64 1.76
CA CYS A 103 -10.16 -4.70 1.67
C CYS A 103 -9.02 -4.54 2.67
N GLY A 104 -8.82 -3.34 3.23
CA GLY A 104 -7.71 -3.03 4.12
C GLY A 104 -6.33 -3.08 3.46
N THR A 105 -6.26 -3.21 2.12
CA THR A 105 -5.01 -3.30 1.36
C THR A 105 -5.04 -2.44 0.09
N GLY A 106 -3.89 -1.80 -0.24
CA GLY A 106 -3.76 -1.00 -1.45
C GLY A 106 -3.59 -1.79 -2.75
N HIS A 107 -3.49 -3.12 -2.67
CA HIS A 107 -3.20 -3.95 -3.86
C HIS A 107 -4.29 -3.91 -4.92
N ILE A 108 -5.55 -3.70 -4.51
CA ILE A 108 -6.69 -3.60 -5.42
C ILE A 108 -6.55 -2.43 -6.42
N VAL A 109 -5.87 -1.37 -6.01
CA VAL A 109 -5.66 -0.19 -6.86
C VAL A 109 -4.79 -0.52 -8.06
N TYR A 110 -3.75 -1.33 -7.89
CA TYR A 110 -2.88 -1.73 -9.01
C TYR A 110 -3.65 -2.45 -10.12
N SER A 111 -4.68 -3.20 -9.77
CA SER A 111 -5.55 -3.87 -10.74
C SER A 111 -6.56 -2.92 -11.39
N LEU A 112 -6.90 -1.80 -10.73
CA LEU A 112 -7.80 -0.77 -11.27
C LEU A 112 -7.10 0.23 -12.18
N LEU A 113 -5.82 0.52 -11.97
CA LEU A 113 -5.09 1.53 -12.75
C LEU A 113 -5.11 1.28 -14.27
N PRO A 114 -4.90 0.05 -14.77
CA PRO A 114 -5.01 -0.22 -16.21
C PRO A 114 -6.39 0.07 -16.78
N VAL A 115 -7.45 -0.30 -16.05
CA VAL A 115 -8.85 -0.06 -16.44
C VAL A 115 -9.16 1.44 -16.50
N ILE A 116 -8.72 2.19 -15.49
CA ILE A 116 -8.89 3.66 -15.44
C ILE A 116 -8.15 4.31 -16.60
N ASN A 117 -6.94 3.85 -16.90
CA ASN A 117 -6.14 4.37 -18.02
C ASN A 117 -6.85 4.14 -19.36
N GLU A 118 -7.33 2.94 -19.61
CA GLU A 118 -8.06 2.58 -20.84
C GLU A 118 -9.29 3.46 -21.03
N ILE A 119 -10.16 3.55 -20.01
CA ILE A 119 -11.40 4.35 -20.10
C ILE A 119 -11.08 5.85 -20.25
N ALA A 120 -10.04 6.36 -19.58
CA ALA A 120 -9.63 7.75 -19.71
C ALA A 120 -9.14 8.07 -21.13
N MET A 121 -8.38 7.16 -21.75
CA MET A 121 -7.94 7.31 -23.13
C MET A 121 -9.10 7.27 -24.12
N ASP A 122 -10.06 6.36 -23.94
CA ASP A 122 -11.25 6.23 -24.78
C ASP A 122 -12.13 7.50 -24.75
N THR A 123 -12.14 8.20 -23.62
CA THR A 123 -12.92 9.43 -23.41
C THR A 123 -12.16 10.72 -23.73
N GLY A 124 -10.89 10.60 -24.13
CA GLY A 124 -10.04 11.78 -24.41
C GLY A 124 -9.63 12.56 -23.17
N ILE A 125 -9.84 12.02 -21.97
CA ILE A 125 -9.41 12.60 -20.70
C ILE A 125 -7.96 12.19 -20.46
N ARG A 126 -7.12 13.15 -20.05
CA ARG A 126 -5.72 12.84 -19.68
C ARG A 126 -5.69 11.88 -18.51
N PRO A 127 -5.15 10.66 -18.69
CA PRO A 127 -5.21 9.59 -17.67
C PRO A 127 -4.43 9.92 -16.39
N GLU A 128 -3.47 10.83 -16.46
CA GLU A 128 -2.68 11.25 -15.28
C GLU A 128 -3.55 11.80 -14.16
N ARG A 129 -4.64 12.50 -14.49
CA ARG A 129 -5.54 13.11 -13.49
C ARG A 129 -6.31 12.06 -12.68
N PRO A 130 -7.10 11.16 -13.29
CA PRO A 130 -7.82 10.15 -12.53
C PRO A 130 -6.87 9.15 -11.85
N ILE A 131 -5.74 8.81 -12.47
CA ILE A 131 -4.75 7.90 -11.90
C ILE A 131 -4.13 8.49 -10.63
N SER A 132 -3.61 9.71 -10.68
CA SER A 132 -2.98 10.35 -9.51
C SER A 132 -3.97 10.55 -8.36
N ALA A 133 -5.19 10.99 -8.66
CA ALA A 133 -6.24 11.14 -7.67
C ALA A 133 -6.62 9.79 -7.03
N THR A 134 -6.70 8.72 -7.83
CA THR A 134 -7.00 7.37 -7.37
C THR A 134 -5.91 6.83 -6.43
N VAL A 135 -4.65 7.02 -6.76
CA VAL A 135 -3.53 6.60 -5.91
C VAL A 135 -3.56 7.33 -4.57
N VAL A 136 -3.74 8.65 -4.58
CA VAL A 136 -3.83 9.44 -3.33
C VAL A 136 -5.04 9.03 -2.49
N ALA A 137 -6.20 8.83 -3.11
CA ALA A 137 -7.41 8.40 -2.42
C ALA A 137 -7.23 7.03 -1.76
N SER A 138 -6.58 6.08 -2.44
CA SER A 138 -6.31 4.75 -1.89
C SER A 138 -5.36 4.78 -0.69
N GLN A 139 -4.32 5.61 -0.72
CA GLN A 139 -3.41 5.75 0.43
C GLN A 139 -4.14 6.34 1.64
N ASN A 140 -5.01 7.33 1.43
CA ASN A 140 -5.85 7.86 2.51
C ASN A 140 -6.86 6.81 3.02
N ALA A 141 -7.37 5.94 2.16
CA ALA A 141 -8.27 4.85 2.56
C ALA A 141 -7.57 3.81 3.45
N ILE A 142 -6.31 3.49 3.17
CA ILE A 142 -5.50 2.59 4.02
C ILE A 142 -5.35 3.18 5.42
N THR A 143 -5.00 4.47 5.53
CA THR A 143 -4.84 5.13 6.84
C THR A 143 -6.16 5.27 7.60
N ALA A 144 -7.28 5.38 6.90
CA ALA A 144 -8.61 5.46 7.51
C ALA A 144 -9.18 4.09 7.89
N CYS A 145 -8.66 3.00 7.33
CA CYS A 145 -9.18 1.66 7.56
C CYS A 145 -8.71 1.12 8.91
N PRO A 146 -9.63 0.72 9.81
CA PRO A 146 -9.27 0.18 11.13
C PRO A 146 -8.66 -1.22 11.06
N ILE A 147 -8.73 -1.88 9.90
CA ILE A 147 -8.24 -3.25 9.68
C ILE A 147 -6.86 -3.23 9.00
N SER A 148 -6.47 -2.07 8.43
CA SER A 148 -5.15 -1.96 7.79
C SER A 148 -4.05 -2.03 8.85
N ALA A 149 -3.08 -2.89 8.62
CA ALA A 149 -1.91 -3.05 9.47
C ALA A 149 -0.67 -2.40 8.82
#